data_2c8e86499c0240d866ad85e2dc0467bc
#
_entry.id   2c8e86499c0240d866ad85e2dc0467bc
#
_cell.length_a   1.000
_cell.length_b   1.000
_cell.length_c   1.000
_cell.angle_alpha   90.00
_cell.angle_beta   90.00
_cell.angle_gamma   90.00
#
_symmetry.space_group_name_H-M   'P 1'
#
loop_
_entity.id
_entity.type
_entity.pdbx_description
1 polymer ?
#
loop_
_entity_poly.entity_id
_entity_poly.type
_entity_poly.pdbx_seq_one_letter_code
_entity_poly.pdbx_strand_id
1 'polypeptide(L)'
;MSLRSERTKWVMFLPCSNTTAEHRHVLDLAYGVLCLERSGIPPEDIFIYIDSPAQCWDSFFNFASRHQYVSRSTSHFFTDLVDNTYDNLVMFVTGHGGPFGLDAPTPISPNQLISSLKAAPNLKQAVIYLGQCYAGTFNYVNAGRARGEALDIIIVGATNLHQSLSASTREQFLDPQVQIPWIANVFLLHVFKWMSSPRDVDGDGLCTIMDSYKYAGVFSNDANKQAKTNGFVRLMDTLQEFVDARDILRAAAAQSPLLVEASVEAGSEASEGAGESAGSEPSEGDEVSAESEPQNLDAEVDCKAKFDMYMGQVALHHVHQECWILNSRPAQTIEF
;
A
#
# COMPACT_ATOMS: atom_id res chain seq x y z
N MET A 1 -32.61 2.68 -1.72
CA MET A 1 -31.98 2.12 -2.94
C MET A 1 -30.95 1.11 -2.49
N SER A 2 -31.07 -0.16 -2.91
CA SER A 2 -30.19 -1.23 -2.37
C SER A 2 -29.31 -1.79 -3.48
N LEU A 3 -28.00 -1.73 -3.26
CA LEU A 3 -26.97 -2.25 -4.16
C LEU A 3 -27.10 -3.76 -4.42
N ARG A 4 -27.66 -4.51 -3.47
CA ARG A 4 -27.85 -5.96 -3.58
C ARG A 4 -29.04 -6.37 -4.42
N SER A 5 -30.07 -5.52 -4.51
CA SER A 5 -31.30 -5.78 -5.26
C SER A 5 -31.28 -5.19 -6.66
N GLU A 6 -30.33 -4.32 -6.95
CA GLU A 6 -30.18 -3.68 -8.26
C GLU A 6 -29.02 -4.28 -9.03
N ARG A 7 -28.93 -3.94 -10.34
CA ARG A 7 -27.84 -4.40 -11.21
C ARG A 7 -26.53 -3.72 -10.81
N THR A 8 -25.76 -4.35 -9.92
CA THR A 8 -24.50 -3.81 -9.38
C THR A 8 -23.32 -4.64 -9.84
N LYS A 9 -22.32 -4.00 -10.44
CA LYS A 9 -21.03 -4.58 -10.79
C LYS A 9 -20.08 -4.46 -9.60
N TRP A 10 -19.64 -5.60 -9.06
CA TRP A 10 -18.70 -5.68 -7.94
C TRP A 10 -17.30 -5.92 -8.47
N VAL A 11 -16.37 -5.00 -8.22
CA VAL A 11 -15.05 -5.00 -8.83
C VAL A 11 -13.97 -5.18 -7.79
N MET A 12 -13.21 -6.27 -7.90
CA MET A 12 -11.97 -6.52 -7.20
C MET A 12 -10.81 -6.02 -8.04
N PHE A 13 -10.05 -5.03 -7.55
CA PHE A 13 -9.10 -4.30 -8.38
C PHE A 13 -7.72 -4.22 -7.71
N LEU A 14 -6.72 -4.82 -8.36
CA LEU A 14 -5.32 -4.83 -7.93
C LEU A 14 -4.42 -4.36 -9.07
N PRO A 15 -4.18 -3.05 -9.20
CA PRO A 15 -3.16 -2.53 -10.10
C PRO A 15 -1.77 -2.79 -9.52
N CYS A 16 -0.81 -3.12 -10.38
CA CYS A 16 0.56 -3.44 -9.98
C CYS A 16 1.54 -3.09 -11.08
N SER A 17 2.55 -2.27 -10.78
CA SER A 17 3.63 -1.93 -11.72
C SER A 17 4.65 -3.05 -11.87
N ASN A 18 4.75 -3.95 -10.90
CA ASN A 18 5.62 -5.11 -10.94
C ASN A 18 5.07 -6.22 -11.84
N THR A 19 5.95 -7.08 -12.34
CA THR A 19 5.56 -8.24 -13.15
C THR A 19 4.75 -9.28 -12.38
N THR A 20 4.86 -9.29 -11.05
CA THR A 20 4.15 -10.20 -10.14
C THR A 20 3.54 -9.41 -8.99
N ALA A 21 2.24 -9.55 -8.79
CA ALA A 21 1.54 -8.96 -7.65
C ALA A 21 1.94 -9.66 -6.33
N GLU A 22 1.87 -8.94 -5.23
CA GLU A 22 2.12 -9.53 -3.91
C GLU A 22 0.95 -10.39 -3.46
N HIS A 23 1.22 -11.60 -2.98
CA HIS A 23 0.22 -12.57 -2.49
C HIS A 23 -0.76 -11.97 -1.48
N ARG A 24 -0.27 -11.08 -0.60
CA ARG A 24 -1.11 -10.46 0.45
C ARG A 24 -2.26 -9.65 -0.13
N HIS A 25 -2.04 -8.92 -1.22
CA HIS A 25 -3.07 -8.15 -1.88
C HIS A 25 -4.09 -9.03 -2.62
N VAL A 26 -3.61 -10.14 -3.20
CA VAL A 26 -4.51 -11.11 -3.81
C VAL A 26 -5.39 -11.77 -2.75
N LEU A 27 -4.85 -12.08 -1.56
CA LEU A 27 -5.62 -12.61 -0.43
C LEU A 27 -6.64 -11.60 0.12
N ASP A 28 -6.33 -10.29 0.11
CA ASP A 28 -7.33 -9.25 0.42
C ASP A 28 -8.55 -9.38 -0.49
N LEU A 29 -8.33 -9.49 -1.81
CA LEU A 29 -9.41 -9.61 -2.78
C LEU A 29 -10.14 -10.96 -2.67
N ALA A 30 -9.42 -12.06 -2.46
CA ALA A 30 -10.03 -13.37 -2.26
C ALA A 30 -10.95 -13.38 -1.02
N TYR A 31 -10.51 -12.76 0.09
CA TYR A 31 -11.35 -12.59 1.26
C TYR A 31 -12.56 -11.70 0.97
N GLY A 32 -12.39 -10.66 0.16
CA GLY A 32 -13.47 -9.80 -0.31
C GLY A 32 -14.53 -10.58 -1.10
N VAL A 33 -14.12 -11.43 -2.05
CA VAL A 33 -15.01 -12.33 -2.80
C VAL A 33 -15.83 -13.20 -1.86
N LEU A 34 -15.17 -13.86 -0.89
CA LEU A 34 -15.84 -14.67 0.11
C LEU A 34 -16.91 -13.88 0.88
N CYS A 35 -16.58 -12.68 1.32
CA CYS A 35 -17.50 -11.82 2.09
C CYS A 35 -18.70 -11.39 1.25
N LEU A 36 -18.50 -11.03 0.00
CA LEU A 36 -19.59 -10.66 -0.92
C LEU A 36 -20.52 -11.85 -1.21
N GLU A 37 -19.97 -13.02 -1.52
CA GLU A 37 -20.79 -14.22 -1.74
C GLU A 37 -21.57 -14.63 -0.47
N ARG A 38 -20.95 -14.53 0.71
CA ARG A 38 -21.65 -14.77 1.99
C ARG A 38 -22.79 -13.79 2.24
N SER A 39 -22.71 -12.59 1.73
CA SER A 39 -23.79 -11.60 1.80
C SER A 39 -24.86 -11.80 0.73
N GLY A 40 -24.70 -12.80 -0.16
CA GLY A 40 -25.67 -13.16 -1.20
C GLY A 40 -25.45 -12.46 -2.53
N ILE A 41 -24.28 -11.85 -2.77
CA ILE A 41 -23.95 -11.31 -4.08
C ILE A 41 -23.68 -12.44 -5.08
N PRO A 42 -24.34 -12.45 -6.25
CA PRO A 42 -24.12 -13.47 -7.27
C PRO A 42 -22.67 -13.46 -7.79
N PRO A 43 -22.00 -14.61 -7.92
CA PRO A 43 -20.63 -14.67 -8.42
C PRO A 43 -20.43 -14.05 -9.81
N GLU A 44 -21.45 -14.10 -10.68
CA GLU A 44 -21.45 -13.53 -12.03
C GLU A 44 -21.41 -12.01 -12.04
N ASP A 45 -21.74 -11.35 -10.94
CA ASP A 45 -21.65 -9.90 -10.79
C ASP A 45 -20.33 -9.45 -10.14
N ILE A 46 -19.43 -10.39 -9.76
CA ILE A 46 -18.12 -10.11 -9.18
C ILE A 46 -17.04 -10.26 -10.25
N PHE A 47 -16.33 -9.18 -10.53
CA PHE A 47 -15.28 -9.10 -11.55
C PHE A 47 -13.92 -8.86 -10.92
N ILE A 48 -12.90 -9.57 -11.39
CA ILE A 48 -11.55 -9.53 -10.84
C ILE A 48 -10.58 -8.98 -11.86
N TYR A 49 -9.89 -7.90 -11.51
CA TYR A 49 -8.87 -7.26 -12.33
C TYR A 49 -7.56 -7.17 -11.55
N ILE A 50 -6.52 -7.86 -12.03
CA ILE A 50 -5.20 -7.94 -11.39
C ILE A 50 -4.12 -7.77 -12.45
N ASP A 51 -3.22 -6.80 -12.26
CA ASP A 51 -2.01 -6.68 -13.07
C ASP A 51 -0.95 -7.65 -12.55
N SER A 52 -0.73 -8.72 -13.30
CA SER A 52 0.32 -9.70 -13.01
C SER A 52 0.59 -10.55 -14.24
N PRO A 53 1.27 -9.99 -15.26
CA PRO A 53 1.45 -10.68 -16.54
C PRO A 53 2.28 -11.97 -16.42
N ALA A 54 3.08 -12.13 -15.37
CA ALA A 54 3.93 -13.29 -15.15
C ALA A 54 3.24 -14.43 -14.38
N GLN A 55 2.04 -14.21 -13.82
CA GLN A 55 1.38 -15.19 -12.94
C GLN A 55 -0.14 -15.18 -13.10
N CYS A 56 -0.75 -16.38 -13.09
CA CYS A 56 -2.20 -16.53 -13.02
C CYS A 56 -2.64 -16.68 -11.56
N TRP A 57 -3.54 -15.84 -11.11
CA TRP A 57 -4.05 -15.81 -9.74
C TRP A 57 -5.39 -16.52 -9.55
N ASP A 58 -5.99 -17.05 -10.61
CA ASP A 58 -7.34 -17.61 -10.59
C ASP A 58 -7.53 -18.68 -9.50
N SER A 59 -6.51 -19.51 -9.30
CA SER A 59 -6.52 -20.57 -8.28
C SER A 59 -6.59 -20.05 -6.84
N PHE A 60 -6.18 -18.80 -6.57
CA PHE A 60 -6.28 -18.21 -5.23
C PHE A 60 -7.73 -17.99 -4.81
N PHE A 61 -8.62 -17.77 -5.77
CA PHE A 61 -10.03 -17.56 -5.47
C PHE A 61 -10.77 -18.86 -5.12
N ASN A 62 -10.18 -20.04 -5.37
CA ASN A 62 -10.73 -21.34 -4.96
C ASN A 62 -10.77 -21.50 -3.42
N PHE A 63 -9.97 -20.73 -2.68
CA PHE A 63 -10.08 -20.70 -1.21
C PHE A 63 -11.31 -19.92 -0.73
N ALA A 64 -11.81 -19.01 -1.55
CA ALA A 64 -12.88 -18.09 -1.23
C ALA A 64 -14.24 -18.53 -1.79
N SER A 65 -14.26 -19.21 -2.92
CA SER A 65 -15.46 -19.52 -3.68
C SER A 65 -15.40 -20.90 -4.33
N ARG A 66 -16.59 -21.45 -4.60
CA ARG A 66 -16.76 -22.61 -5.49
C ARG A 66 -16.90 -22.21 -6.96
N HIS A 67 -17.18 -20.94 -7.22
CA HIS A 67 -17.20 -20.39 -8.56
C HIS A 67 -15.76 -20.21 -9.06
N GLN A 68 -15.52 -20.53 -10.34
CA GLN A 68 -14.21 -20.33 -10.96
C GLN A 68 -14.10 -18.90 -11.48
N TYR A 69 -13.38 -18.08 -10.77
CA TYR A 69 -13.09 -16.72 -11.19
C TYR A 69 -11.92 -16.68 -12.17
N VAL A 70 -12.03 -15.80 -13.15
CA VAL A 70 -10.95 -15.50 -14.10
C VAL A 70 -10.51 -14.06 -13.87
N SER A 71 -9.24 -13.88 -13.55
CA SER A 71 -8.64 -12.56 -13.39
C SER A 71 -8.23 -11.99 -14.76
N ARG A 72 -8.45 -10.69 -14.95
CA ARG A 72 -8.06 -9.94 -16.16
C ARG A 72 -7.16 -8.78 -15.74
N SER A 73 -6.36 -8.23 -16.66
CA SER A 73 -5.54 -7.05 -16.31
C SER A 73 -6.42 -5.83 -16.04
N THR A 74 -5.92 -4.89 -15.23
CA THR A 74 -6.67 -3.67 -14.86
C THR A 74 -7.01 -2.79 -16.07
N SER A 75 -6.25 -2.87 -17.16
CA SER A 75 -6.57 -2.18 -18.42
C SER A 75 -7.90 -2.64 -19.04
N HIS A 76 -8.27 -3.91 -18.86
CA HIS A 76 -9.56 -4.43 -19.34
C HIS A 76 -10.74 -3.82 -18.60
N PHE A 77 -10.57 -3.41 -17.33
CA PHE A 77 -11.63 -2.69 -16.62
C PHE A 77 -12.08 -1.45 -17.37
N PHE A 78 -11.14 -0.65 -17.86
CA PHE A 78 -11.47 0.57 -18.61
C PHE A 78 -12.13 0.27 -19.96
N THR A 79 -11.74 -0.82 -20.61
CA THR A 79 -12.40 -1.29 -21.84
C THR A 79 -13.83 -1.76 -21.56
N ASP A 80 -14.02 -2.54 -20.50
CA ASP A 80 -15.33 -3.08 -20.10
C ASP A 80 -16.30 -1.99 -19.64
N LEU A 81 -15.80 -0.83 -19.18
CA LEU A 81 -16.66 0.31 -18.85
C LEU A 81 -17.31 0.96 -20.06
N VAL A 82 -16.71 0.86 -21.26
CA VAL A 82 -17.27 1.43 -22.49
C VAL A 82 -18.61 0.78 -22.84
N ASP A 83 -18.73 -0.52 -22.57
CA ASP A 83 -19.94 -1.32 -22.84
C ASP A 83 -20.70 -1.65 -21.53
N ASN A 84 -20.57 -0.80 -20.51
CA ASN A 84 -21.22 -1.04 -19.23
C ASN A 84 -22.73 -1.17 -19.33
N THR A 85 -23.27 -2.22 -18.73
CA THR A 85 -24.72 -2.49 -18.67
C THR A 85 -25.28 -2.42 -17.25
N TYR A 86 -24.46 -2.19 -16.25
CA TYR A 86 -24.84 -2.12 -14.84
C TYR A 86 -25.28 -0.71 -14.46
N ASP A 87 -26.26 -0.62 -13.56
CA ASP A 87 -26.72 0.64 -12.99
C ASP A 87 -25.77 1.17 -11.90
N ASN A 88 -25.17 0.26 -11.16
CA ASN A 88 -24.25 0.58 -10.05
C ASN A 88 -22.92 -0.13 -10.21
N LEU A 89 -21.87 0.45 -9.62
CA LEU A 89 -20.55 -0.14 -9.53
C LEU A 89 -20.02 0.03 -8.09
N VAL A 90 -19.52 -1.06 -7.49
CA VAL A 90 -18.78 -1.02 -6.24
C VAL A 90 -17.39 -1.59 -6.51
N MET A 91 -16.35 -0.80 -6.24
CA MET A 91 -14.97 -1.18 -6.51
C MET A 91 -14.15 -1.20 -5.22
N PHE A 92 -13.37 -2.27 -5.04
CA PHE A 92 -12.41 -2.43 -3.94
C PHE A 92 -11.01 -2.45 -4.51
N VAL A 93 -10.22 -1.45 -4.14
CA VAL A 93 -8.86 -1.26 -4.65
C VAL A 93 -7.86 -1.61 -3.55
N THR A 94 -7.03 -2.61 -3.79
CA THR A 94 -5.85 -2.95 -2.97
C THR A 94 -4.57 -2.76 -3.79
N GLY A 95 -3.40 -2.97 -3.17
CA GLY A 95 -2.12 -2.79 -3.83
C GLY A 95 -1.37 -1.56 -3.33
N HIS A 96 -0.43 -1.10 -4.13
CA HIS A 96 0.35 0.09 -3.84
C HIS A 96 -0.30 1.36 -4.40
N GLY A 97 0.03 2.48 -3.80
CA GLY A 97 -0.37 3.81 -4.27
C GLY A 97 0.70 4.85 -3.92
N GLY A 98 0.69 5.93 -4.66
CA GLY A 98 1.63 7.02 -4.51
C GLY A 98 1.00 8.38 -4.80
N PRO A 99 1.83 9.44 -4.85
CA PRO A 99 1.34 10.80 -5.09
C PRO A 99 0.62 10.98 -6.44
N PHE A 100 0.88 10.08 -7.40
CA PHE A 100 0.29 10.15 -8.74
C PHE A 100 -0.97 9.29 -8.90
N GLY A 101 -1.37 8.52 -7.88
CA GLY A 101 -2.53 7.64 -7.90
C GLY A 101 -2.19 6.18 -7.61
N LEU A 102 -2.89 5.27 -8.28
CA LEU A 102 -2.69 3.83 -8.11
C LEU A 102 -1.44 3.37 -8.85
N ASP A 103 -0.68 2.49 -8.20
CA ASP A 103 0.52 1.89 -8.79
C ASP A 103 0.12 0.84 -9.85
N ALA A 104 0.39 1.15 -11.10
CA ALA A 104 0.12 0.31 -12.26
C ALA A 104 1.29 0.45 -13.26
N PRO A 105 1.41 -0.39 -14.31
CA PRO A 105 2.42 -0.22 -15.36
C PRO A 105 2.45 1.19 -15.95
N THR A 106 1.27 1.80 -16.09
CA THR A 106 1.09 3.25 -16.24
C THR A 106 0.23 3.70 -15.06
N PRO A 107 0.72 4.56 -14.17
CA PRO A 107 -0.03 4.97 -12.97
C PRO A 107 -1.44 5.45 -13.30
N ILE A 108 -2.43 4.91 -12.61
CA ILE A 108 -3.84 5.29 -12.80
C ILE A 108 -4.12 6.51 -11.94
N SER A 109 -4.18 7.67 -12.59
CA SER A 109 -4.46 8.92 -11.88
C SER A 109 -5.92 9.00 -11.39
N PRO A 110 -6.20 9.79 -10.33
CA PRO A 110 -7.56 10.04 -9.87
C PRO A 110 -8.47 10.57 -10.98
N ASN A 111 -8.00 11.50 -11.80
CA ASN A 111 -8.77 12.06 -12.89
C ASN A 111 -9.11 11.03 -13.98
N GLN A 112 -8.18 10.13 -14.29
CA GLN A 112 -8.42 9.06 -15.27
C GLN A 112 -9.54 8.13 -14.77
N LEU A 113 -9.49 7.66 -13.53
CA LEU A 113 -10.52 6.78 -12.97
C LEU A 113 -11.89 7.46 -12.95
N ILE A 114 -11.96 8.68 -12.44
CA ILE A 114 -13.21 9.44 -12.35
C ILE A 114 -13.79 9.74 -13.74
N SER A 115 -12.97 10.15 -14.71
CA SER A 115 -13.43 10.43 -16.06
C SER A 115 -13.95 9.17 -16.77
N SER A 116 -13.29 8.02 -16.55
CA SER A 116 -13.74 6.74 -17.10
C SER A 116 -15.09 6.31 -16.53
N LEU A 117 -15.29 6.48 -15.22
CA LEU A 117 -16.59 6.20 -14.58
C LEU A 117 -17.69 7.15 -15.08
N LYS A 118 -17.39 8.43 -15.24
CA LYS A 118 -18.34 9.42 -15.79
C LYS A 118 -18.71 9.16 -17.24
N ALA A 119 -17.84 8.54 -18.00
CA ALA A 119 -18.09 8.16 -19.40
C ALA A 119 -18.83 6.82 -19.54
N ALA A 120 -18.93 6.01 -18.47
CA ALA A 120 -19.58 4.70 -18.51
C ALA A 120 -21.08 4.83 -18.76
N PRO A 121 -21.64 4.19 -19.80
CA PRO A 121 -23.07 4.25 -20.07
C PRO A 121 -23.87 3.57 -18.95
N ASN A 122 -25.11 4.01 -18.76
CA ASN A 122 -26.08 3.47 -17.80
C ASN A 122 -25.70 3.59 -16.32
N LEU A 123 -24.45 3.95 -15.98
CA LEU A 123 -24.00 4.02 -14.61
C LEU A 123 -24.64 5.20 -13.87
N LYS A 124 -25.32 4.90 -12.76
CA LYS A 124 -26.03 5.88 -11.91
C LYS A 124 -25.26 6.14 -10.62
N GLN A 125 -24.57 5.12 -10.10
CA GLN A 125 -23.80 5.20 -8.86
C GLN A 125 -22.49 4.44 -8.98
N ALA A 126 -21.44 4.99 -8.41
CA ALA A 126 -20.16 4.32 -8.24
C ALA A 126 -19.66 4.52 -6.80
N VAL A 127 -19.36 3.44 -6.10
CA VAL A 127 -18.74 3.45 -4.77
C VAL A 127 -17.36 2.83 -4.89
N ILE A 128 -16.33 3.57 -4.46
CA ILE A 128 -14.93 3.14 -4.59
C ILE A 128 -14.29 3.11 -3.21
N TYR A 129 -13.85 1.94 -2.76
CA TYR A 129 -13.08 1.75 -1.55
C TYR A 129 -11.60 1.67 -1.90
N LEU A 130 -10.81 2.62 -1.43
CA LEU A 130 -9.39 2.76 -1.72
C LEU A 130 -8.56 2.33 -0.49
N GLY A 131 -7.99 1.12 -0.55
CA GLY A 131 -7.16 0.57 0.52
C GLY A 131 -5.68 0.97 0.47
N GLN A 132 -5.19 1.42 -0.68
CA GLN A 132 -3.77 1.71 -0.91
C GLN A 132 -3.25 2.93 -0.14
N CYS A 133 -1.92 3.03 -0.07
CA CYS A 133 -1.23 4.22 0.41
C CYS A 133 -1.61 5.45 -0.43
N TYR A 134 -1.58 6.64 0.18
CA TYR A 134 -1.88 7.92 -0.48
C TYR A 134 -3.27 7.97 -1.14
N ALA A 135 -4.23 7.19 -0.64
CA ALA A 135 -5.61 7.21 -1.11
C ALA A 135 -6.21 8.62 -1.14
N GLY A 136 -5.76 9.51 -0.24
CA GLY A 136 -6.17 10.89 -0.16
C GLY A 136 -5.93 11.73 -1.41
N THR A 137 -5.08 11.30 -2.35
CA THR A 137 -4.96 11.96 -3.66
C THR A 137 -6.29 12.01 -4.41
N PHE A 138 -7.18 11.05 -4.14
CA PHE A 138 -8.53 10.98 -4.69
C PHE A 138 -9.53 11.91 -3.96
N ASN A 139 -9.20 12.44 -2.81
CA ASN A 139 -10.07 13.38 -2.07
C ASN A 139 -10.07 14.79 -2.66
N TYR A 140 -9.08 15.11 -3.50
CA TYR A 140 -8.90 16.43 -4.08
C TYR A 140 -9.38 16.54 -5.54
N VAL A 141 -10.12 15.53 -6.03
CA VAL A 141 -10.68 15.53 -7.37
C VAL A 141 -12.15 15.91 -7.36
N ASN A 142 -12.63 16.48 -8.45
CA ASN A 142 -14.04 16.77 -8.61
C ASN A 142 -14.82 15.49 -9.00
N ALA A 143 -15.27 14.76 -8.00
CA ALA A 143 -16.15 13.59 -8.17
C ALA A 143 -17.65 13.96 -8.05
N GLY A 144 -17.98 15.24 -7.76
CA GLY A 144 -19.36 15.70 -7.66
C GLY A 144 -20.08 15.66 -9.01
N ARG A 145 -21.42 15.66 -8.94
CA ARG A 145 -22.27 15.82 -10.12
C ARG A 145 -22.03 17.18 -10.76
N ALA A 146 -21.70 17.20 -12.05
CA ALA A 146 -21.88 18.42 -12.84
C ALA A 146 -23.38 18.66 -13.14
N ARG A 147 -23.73 19.87 -13.50
CA ARG A 147 -25.12 20.21 -13.82
C ARG A 147 -25.61 19.36 -15.00
N GLY A 148 -26.60 18.48 -14.74
CA GLY A 148 -27.14 17.53 -15.73
C GLY A 148 -26.52 16.13 -15.72
N GLU A 149 -25.53 15.85 -14.90
CA GLU A 149 -25.01 14.49 -14.69
C GLU A 149 -25.93 13.71 -13.73
N ALA A 150 -26.15 12.43 -14.05
CA ALA A 150 -26.97 11.53 -13.22
C ALA A 150 -26.12 10.70 -12.25
N LEU A 151 -24.81 10.54 -12.50
CA LEU A 151 -23.92 9.66 -11.77
C LEU A 151 -23.47 10.28 -10.43
N ASP A 152 -23.68 9.55 -9.34
CA ASP A 152 -23.06 9.81 -8.04
C ASP A 152 -21.81 8.95 -7.89
N ILE A 153 -20.67 9.59 -7.64
CA ILE A 153 -19.41 8.89 -7.31
C ILE A 153 -19.08 9.14 -5.84
N ILE A 154 -19.08 8.08 -5.06
CA ILE A 154 -18.66 8.06 -3.65
C ILE A 154 -17.28 7.42 -3.57
N ILE A 155 -16.34 8.06 -2.90
CA ILE A 155 -15.00 7.49 -2.68
C ILE A 155 -14.75 7.42 -1.19
N VAL A 156 -14.34 6.25 -0.74
CA VAL A 156 -13.99 5.98 0.67
C VAL A 156 -12.52 5.56 0.71
N GLY A 157 -11.68 6.32 1.37
CA GLY A 157 -10.24 6.10 1.42
C GLY A 157 -9.74 5.66 2.79
N ALA A 158 -8.80 4.74 2.80
CA ALA A 158 -8.17 4.19 4.00
C ALA A 158 -7.33 5.23 4.76
N THR A 159 -6.69 6.12 4.06
CA THR A 159 -5.77 7.11 4.61
C THR A 159 -5.74 8.36 3.73
N ASN A 160 -5.29 9.46 4.29
CA ASN A 160 -5.10 10.70 3.54
C ASN A 160 -3.79 10.63 2.71
N LEU A 161 -2.93 11.62 2.75
CA LEU A 161 -1.65 11.68 2.00
C LEU A 161 -0.52 10.96 2.74
N HIS A 162 -0.80 9.74 3.24
CA HIS A 162 0.10 8.90 4.03
C HIS A 162 0.03 7.44 3.61
N GLN A 163 0.89 6.64 4.21
CA GLN A 163 0.84 5.19 4.06
C GLN A 163 -0.39 4.60 4.75
N SER A 164 -0.99 3.58 4.15
CA SER A 164 -2.07 2.77 4.71
C SER A 164 -1.50 1.63 5.54
N LEU A 165 -2.16 1.30 6.65
CA LEU A 165 -1.75 0.21 7.53
C LEU A 165 -2.09 -1.15 6.92
N SER A 166 -1.10 -2.04 6.94
CA SER A 166 -1.30 -3.48 6.77
C SER A 166 -0.90 -4.20 8.07
N ALA A 167 -1.69 -5.16 8.50
CA ALA A 167 -1.44 -5.89 9.73
C ALA A 167 -1.71 -7.39 9.56
N SER A 168 -1.05 -8.20 10.39
CA SER A 168 -1.27 -9.63 10.40
C SER A 168 -2.72 -9.94 10.81
N THR A 169 -3.38 -10.74 10.02
CA THR A 169 -4.70 -11.29 10.33
C THR A 169 -4.72 -12.79 10.09
N ARG A 170 -5.77 -13.45 10.59
CA ARG A 170 -6.04 -14.85 10.33
C ARG A 170 -7.55 -15.01 10.20
N GLU A 171 -8.02 -15.23 9.00
CA GLU A 171 -9.44 -15.31 8.70
C GLU A 171 -9.81 -16.70 8.17
N GLN A 172 -11.06 -17.07 8.42
CA GLN A 172 -11.63 -18.33 7.94
C GLN A 172 -12.16 -18.15 6.53
N PHE A 173 -11.68 -18.99 5.62
CA PHE A 173 -12.10 -19.02 4.23
C PHE A 173 -13.28 -19.99 4.01
N LEU A 174 -13.46 -20.49 2.79
CA LEU A 174 -14.60 -21.33 2.42
C LEU A 174 -14.67 -22.63 3.23
N ASP A 175 -13.51 -23.29 3.41
CA ASP A 175 -13.40 -24.47 4.28
C ASP A 175 -13.34 -24.00 5.76
N PRO A 176 -14.31 -24.41 6.61
CA PRO A 176 -14.32 -24.05 8.02
C PRO A 176 -13.07 -24.46 8.81
N GLN A 177 -12.32 -25.43 8.33
CA GLN A 177 -11.09 -25.92 8.97
C GLN A 177 -9.85 -25.15 8.52
N VAL A 178 -9.95 -24.34 7.45
CA VAL A 178 -8.82 -23.61 6.87
C VAL A 178 -8.86 -22.15 7.30
N GLN A 179 -7.88 -21.78 8.11
CA GLN A 179 -7.59 -20.38 8.45
C GLN A 179 -6.31 -19.96 7.74
N ILE A 180 -6.38 -18.92 6.93
CA ILE A 180 -5.23 -18.41 6.19
C ILE A 180 -4.71 -17.15 6.89
N PRO A 181 -3.45 -17.14 7.35
CA PRO A 181 -2.80 -15.94 7.86
C PRO A 181 -2.20 -15.13 6.70
N TRP A 182 -2.38 -13.80 6.73
CA TRP A 182 -1.66 -12.89 5.82
C TRP A 182 -1.53 -11.50 6.43
N ILE A 183 -0.76 -10.64 5.77
CA ILE A 183 -0.67 -9.22 6.11
C ILE A 183 -1.76 -8.48 5.32
N ALA A 184 -2.91 -8.29 5.94
CA ALA A 184 -4.07 -7.69 5.29
C ALA A 184 -4.00 -6.16 5.25
N ASN A 185 -4.58 -5.58 4.23
CA ASN A 185 -4.98 -4.17 4.26
C ASN A 185 -6.08 -4.00 5.31
N VAL A 186 -5.78 -3.31 6.40
CA VAL A 186 -6.67 -3.26 7.58
C VAL A 186 -7.99 -2.57 7.25
N PHE A 187 -7.98 -1.53 6.44
CA PHE A 187 -9.20 -0.83 6.05
C PHE A 187 -10.13 -1.73 5.22
N LEU A 188 -9.63 -2.34 4.14
CA LEU A 188 -10.44 -3.23 3.30
C LEU A 188 -10.90 -4.46 4.06
N LEU A 189 -10.08 -5.02 4.95
CA LEU A 189 -10.48 -6.12 5.82
C LEU A 189 -11.77 -5.79 6.59
N HIS A 190 -11.84 -4.59 7.16
CA HIS A 190 -13.03 -4.17 7.92
C HIS A 190 -14.20 -3.77 7.02
N VAL A 191 -13.96 -3.20 5.83
CA VAL A 191 -15.01 -3.01 4.82
C VAL A 191 -15.64 -4.36 4.46
N PHE A 192 -14.87 -5.38 4.16
CA PHE A 192 -15.36 -6.71 3.80
C PHE A 192 -16.07 -7.40 4.98
N LYS A 193 -15.55 -7.27 6.20
CA LYS A 193 -16.23 -7.77 7.42
C LYS A 193 -17.60 -7.14 7.61
N TRP A 194 -17.71 -5.83 7.40
CA TRP A 194 -18.99 -5.15 7.45
C TRP A 194 -19.93 -5.66 6.34
N MET A 195 -19.46 -5.81 5.11
CA MET A 195 -20.28 -6.31 4.00
C MET A 195 -20.76 -7.74 4.20
N SER A 196 -19.96 -8.61 4.82
CA SER A 196 -20.39 -9.99 5.14
C SER A 196 -21.48 -10.06 6.24
N SER A 197 -21.58 -9.03 7.08
CA SER A 197 -22.57 -8.91 8.14
C SER A 197 -22.86 -7.42 8.41
N PRO A 198 -23.68 -6.80 7.55
CA PRO A 198 -23.97 -5.37 7.64
C PRO A 198 -24.59 -5.00 8.98
N ARG A 199 -24.20 -3.84 9.48
CA ARG A 199 -24.68 -3.28 10.75
C ARG A 199 -25.03 -1.82 10.54
N ASP A 200 -26.17 -1.44 11.07
CA ASP A 200 -26.54 -0.04 11.28
C ASP A 200 -25.66 0.52 12.40
N VAL A 201 -24.74 1.43 12.05
CA VAL A 201 -23.75 1.99 12.98
C VAL A 201 -24.26 3.28 13.62
N ASP A 202 -25.14 4.02 12.92
CA ASP A 202 -25.67 5.30 13.43
C ASP A 202 -27.06 5.23 14.01
N GLY A 203 -27.75 4.07 13.90
CA GLY A 203 -29.03 3.81 14.53
C GLY A 203 -30.23 4.37 13.77
N ASP A 204 -30.09 4.63 12.47
CA ASP A 204 -31.18 5.16 11.64
C ASP A 204 -32.10 4.08 11.06
N GLY A 205 -31.79 2.80 11.28
CA GLY A 205 -32.55 1.63 10.84
C GLY A 205 -32.14 1.12 9.44
N LEU A 206 -31.14 1.71 8.81
CA LEU A 206 -30.63 1.31 7.50
C LEU A 206 -29.19 0.81 7.60
N CYS A 207 -28.76 -0.03 6.68
CA CYS A 207 -27.35 -0.42 6.51
C CYS A 207 -26.81 0.21 5.22
N THR A 208 -26.16 1.34 5.35
CA THR A 208 -25.76 2.18 4.22
C THR A 208 -24.25 2.15 3.96
N ILE A 209 -23.83 2.74 2.83
CA ILE A 209 -22.40 2.95 2.55
C ILE A 209 -21.74 3.84 3.63
N MET A 210 -22.50 4.74 4.24
CA MET A 210 -22.00 5.55 5.37
C MET A 210 -21.67 4.68 6.58
N ASP A 211 -22.47 3.65 6.86
CA ASP A 211 -22.18 2.72 7.97
C ASP A 211 -20.93 1.90 7.71
N SER A 212 -20.73 1.45 6.46
CA SER A 212 -19.50 0.75 6.10
C SER A 212 -18.25 1.61 6.33
N TYR A 213 -18.32 2.90 5.97
CA TYR A 213 -17.26 3.87 6.22
C TYR A 213 -17.00 4.06 7.73
N LYS A 214 -18.04 4.29 8.52
CA LYS A 214 -17.93 4.47 9.97
C LYS A 214 -17.34 3.23 10.63
N TYR A 215 -17.86 2.03 10.27
CA TYR A 215 -17.36 0.76 10.80
C TYR A 215 -15.88 0.56 10.46
N ALA A 216 -15.53 0.62 9.18
CA ALA A 216 -14.15 0.42 8.75
C ALA A 216 -13.20 1.48 9.33
N GLY A 217 -13.65 2.74 9.43
CA GLY A 217 -12.89 3.82 10.02
C GLY A 217 -12.54 3.61 11.48
N VAL A 218 -13.52 3.20 12.29
CA VAL A 218 -13.33 2.94 13.73
C VAL A 218 -12.38 1.75 13.93
N PHE A 219 -12.65 0.61 13.29
CA PHE A 219 -11.86 -0.60 13.52
C PHE A 219 -10.45 -0.51 12.93
N SER A 220 -10.26 0.14 11.79
CA SER A 220 -8.92 0.34 11.24
C SER A 220 -8.08 1.31 12.08
N ASN A 221 -8.71 2.35 12.66
CA ASN A 221 -8.04 3.26 13.58
C ASN A 221 -7.67 2.56 14.90
N ASP A 222 -8.53 1.70 15.43
CA ASP A 222 -8.23 0.90 16.62
C ASP A 222 -7.05 -0.05 16.36
N ALA A 223 -7.03 -0.75 15.24
CA ALA A 223 -5.90 -1.59 14.83
C ALA A 223 -4.60 -0.79 14.71
N ASN A 224 -4.66 0.46 14.20
CA ASN A 224 -3.51 1.34 14.12
C ASN A 224 -2.99 1.74 15.52
N LYS A 225 -3.88 2.06 16.45
CA LYS A 225 -3.50 2.34 17.86
C LYS A 225 -2.84 1.12 18.50
N GLN A 226 -3.41 -0.07 18.32
CA GLN A 226 -2.85 -1.30 18.85
C GLN A 226 -1.46 -1.60 18.26
N ALA A 227 -1.29 -1.45 16.94
CA ALA A 227 0.01 -1.62 16.29
C ALA A 227 1.08 -0.68 16.85
N LYS A 228 0.73 0.60 17.07
CA LYS A 228 1.63 1.59 17.69
C LYS A 228 1.95 1.26 19.15
N THR A 229 0.95 0.88 19.94
CA THR A 229 1.16 0.53 21.35
C THR A 229 2.04 -0.70 21.47
N ASN A 230 1.79 -1.75 20.69
CA ASN A 230 2.57 -2.98 20.73
C ASN A 230 3.97 -2.80 20.12
N GLY A 231 4.12 -1.91 19.14
CA GLY A 231 5.39 -1.61 18.49
C GLY A 231 6.31 -0.64 19.25
N PHE A 232 5.78 0.06 20.28
CA PHE A 232 6.54 1.13 20.94
C PHE A 232 7.84 0.64 21.60
N VAL A 233 7.78 -0.49 22.31
CA VAL A 233 8.97 -1.08 22.94
C VAL A 233 10.00 -1.42 21.87
N ARG A 234 9.59 -2.07 20.79
CA ARG A 234 10.48 -2.42 19.68
C ARG A 234 11.09 -1.20 18.99
N LEU A 235 10.35 -0.10 18.88
CA LEU A 235 10.87 1.17 18.38
C LEU A 235 12.02 1.67 19.26
N MET A 236 11.85 1.63 20.60
CA MET A 236 12.89 2.05 21.55
C MET A 236 14.09 1.11 21.52
N ASP A 237 13.87 -0.21 21.44
CA ASP A 237 14.95 -1.20 21.35
C ASP A 237 15.78 -1.00 20.08
N THR A 238 15.12 -0.85 18.91
CA THR A 238 15.83 -0.62 17.63
C THR A 238 16.55 0.73 17.59
N LEU A 239 16.02 1.77 18.24
CA LEU A 239 16.73 3.03 18.42
C LEU A 239 18.01 2.83 19.23
N GLN A 240 17.96 2.11 20.36
CA GLN A 240 19.13 1.84 21.18
C GLN A 240 20.18 1.04 20.41
N GLU A 241 19.76 -0.03 19.73
CA GLU A 241 20.65 -0.83 18.88
C GLU A 241 21.36 0.00 17.80
N PHE A 242 20.63 0.94 17.16
CA PHE A 242 21.21 1.85 16.17
C PHE A 242 22.20 2.82 16.81
N VAL A 243 21.86 3.40 17.99
CA VAL A 243 22.77 4.32 18.71
C VAL A 243 24.06 3.61 19.10
N ASP A 244 23.98 2.39 19.63
CA ASP A 244 25.15 1.59 20.03
C ASP A 244 26.03 1.27 18.80
N ALA A 245 25.45 0.82 17.69
CA ALA A 245 26.19 0.53 16.45
C ALA A 245 26.87 1.80 15.87
N ARG A 246 26.17 2.94 15.91
CA ARG A 246 26.72 4.23 15.47
C ARG A 246 27.91 4.67 16.34
N ASP A 247 27.83 4.46 17.64
CA ASP A 247 28.90 4.86 18.56
C ASP A 247 30.13 3.93 18.41
N ILE A 248 29.95 2.63 18.12
CA ILE A 248 31.01 1.71 17.72
C ILE A 248 31.67 2.20 16.41
N LEU A 249 30.89 2.53 15.38
CA LEU A 249 31.40 3.02 14.11
C LEU A 249 32.24 4.31 14.29
N ARG A 250 31.76 5.24 15.12
CA ARG A 250 32.48 6.48 15.44
C ARG A 250 33.79 6.22 16.16
N ALA A 251 33.82 5.26 17.09
CA ALA A 251 35.02 4.87 17.81
C ALA A 251 36.05 4.22 16.87
N ALA A 252 35.59 3.38 15.93
CA ALA A 252 36.44 2.78 14.90
C ALA A 252 37.07 3.85 13.97
N ALA A 253 36.23 4.80 13.51
CA ALA A 253 36.72 5.92 12.68
C ALA A 253 37.75 6.81 13.42
N ALA A 254 37.59 7.04 14.70
CA ALA A 254 38.52 7.82 15.51
C ALA A 254 39.89 7.13 15.74
N GLN A 255 39.94 5.81 15.58
CA GLN A 255 41.17 5.00 15.72
C GLN A 255 41.91 4.85 14.39
N SER A 256 41.38 5.31 13.26
CA SER A 256 42.01 5.28 11.94
C SER A 256 42.54 6.67 11.56
N PRO A 257 43.76 7.05 11.97
CA PRO A 257 44.29 8.42 11.81
C PRO A 257 44.67 8.80 10.37
N LEU A 258 44.58 7.89 9.39
CA LEU A 258 45.22 8.06 8.06
C LEU A 258 44.45 8.87 7.02
N LEU A 259 43.28 9.45 7.31
CA LEU A 259 42.54 10.23 6.33
C LEU A 259 42.48 11.75 6.59
N VAL A 260 43.04 12.25 7.71
CA VAL A 260 42.98 13.69 7.99
C VAL A 260 44.22 14.45 7.50
N GLU A 261 45.36 13.80 7.30
CA GLU A 261 46.58 14.50 6.81
C GLU A 261 46.64 14.65 5.29
N ALA A 262 45.99 13.81 4.50
CA ALA A 262 46.02 13.89 3.05
C ALA A 262 45.20 15.06 2.43
N SER A 263 44.34 15.70 3.21
CA SER A 263 43.52 16.82 2.71
C SER A 263 44.09 18.22 3.06
N VAL A 264 45.13 18.30 3.86
CA VAL A 264 45.73 19.60 4.24
C VAL A 264 46.95 19.93 3.42
N GLU A 265 47.68 18.95 2.82
CA GLU A 265 48.88 19.20 2.01
C GLU A 265 48.61 19.48 0.53
N ALA A 266 47.38 19.28 0.05
CA ALA A 266 47.03 19.55 -1.38
C ALA A 266 46.67 21.01 -1.69
N GLY A 267 46.88 21.94 -0.74
CA GLY A 267 46.43 23.34 -0.82
C GLY A 267 47.53 24.40 -0.93
N SER A 268 48.82 24.07 -0.96
CA SER A 268 49.87 25.07 -1.17
C SER A 268 51.02 24.47 -1.95
N GLU A 269 51.08 24.76 -3.23
CA GLU A 269 52.26 25.07 -4.01
C GLU A 269 51.96 24.93 -5.52
N ALA A 270 51.56 26.03 -6.07
CA ALA A 270 51.70 26.29 -7.49
C ALA A 270 52.78 27.39 -7.64
N SER A 271 53.99 27.01 -8.00
CA SER A 271 54.85 27.82 -8.91
C SER A 271 56.18 27.15 -9.18
N GLU A 272 56.45 26.95 -10.45
CA GLU A 272 57.75 27.07 -11.19
C GLU A 272 58.93 26.15 -10.83
N GLY A 273 59.41 25.42 -11.82
CA GLY A 273 60.80 25.04 -11.94
C GLY A 273 61.05 23.74 -12.70
N ALA A 274 61.43 23.90 -13.95
CA ALA A 274 62.02 22.86 -14.79
C ALA A 274 63.39 22.37 -14.24
N GLY A 275 63.69 21.07 -14.39
CA GLY A 275 65.05 20.56 -14.10
C GLY A 275 65.10 19.03 -14.18
N GLU A 276 65.85 18.55 -15.16
CA GLU A 276 66.21 17.13 -15.42
C GLU A 276 66.97 16.43 -14.31
N SER A 277 66.79 15.15 -14.25
CA SER A 277 67.77 14.04 -14.29
C SER A 277 67.76 13.03 -13.15
N ALA A 278 67.77 11.79 -13.63
CA ALA A 278 68.51 10.61 -13.16
C ALA A 278 68.21 9.95 -11.80
N GLY A 279 67.63 8.76 -11.92
CA GLY A 279 68.10 7.48 -11.42
C GLY A 279 68.37 7.32 -9.88
N SER A 280 67.57 6.49 -9.22
CA SER A 280 68.08 5.54 -8.25
C SER A 280 66.93 4.52 -7.85
N GLU A 281 67.37 3.30 -7.66
CA GLU A 281 66.59 2.09 -7.44
C GLU A 281 65.76 2.11 -6.15
N PRO A 282 64.72 1.22 -6.01
CA PRO A 282 63.82 1.18 -4.88
C PRO A 282 64.46 0.43 -3.70
N SER A 283 64.43 1.01 -2.52
CA SER A 283 64.69 0.33 -1.26
C SER A 283 63.42 -0.43 -0.82
N GLU A 284 63.63 -1.70 -0.55
CA GLU A 284 62.68 -2.57 0.17
C GLU A 284 62.37 -2.02 1.58
N GLY A 285 61.13 -2.14 1.98
CA GLY A 285 60.73 -2.17 3.36
C GLY A 285 59.70 -1.14 3.74
N ASP A 286 58.48 -1.58 3.78
CA ASP A 286 57.60 -1.56 4.99
C ASP A 286 56.26 -2.14 4.59
N GLU A 287 56.04 -3.41 5.02
CA GLU A 287 54.72 -4.00 5.06
C GLU A 287 53.87 -3.19 6.06
N VAL A 288 53.13 -2.20 5.56
CA VAL A 288 52.07 -1.58 6.35
C VAL A 288 50.91 -2.57 6.35
N SER A 289 50.65 -3.10 7.56
CA SER A 289 49.63 -4.08 7.88
C SER A 289 48.26 -3.63 7.38
N ALA A 290 47.74 -4.29 6.35
CA ALA A 290 46.43 -4.10 5.73
C ALA A 290 45.27 -4.72 6.58
N GLU A 291 45.37 -4.69 7.92
CA GLU A 291 44.38 -5.34 8.81
C GLU A 291 43.29 -4.41 9.33
N SER A 292 43.30 -3.10 9.05
CA SER A 292 42.29 -2.16 9.58
C SER A 292 41.11 -1.89 8.67
N GLU A 293 41.18 -2.21 7.38
CA GLU A 293 40.05 -1.98 6.41
C GLU A 293 38.85 -2.89 6.62
N PRO A 294 38.95 -4.22 6.91
CA PRO A 294 37.78 -5.06 7.04
C PRO A 294 36.89 -4.75 8.23
N GLN A 295 37.46 -4.35 9.37
CA GLN A 295 36.70 -4.06 10.60
C GLN A 295 35.84 -2.80 10.50
N ASN A 296 36.26 -1.79 9.73
CA ASN A 296 35.47 -0.57 9.52
C ASN A 296 34.29 -0.80 8.57
N LEU A 297 34.47 -1.63 7.55
CA LEU A 297 33.43 -1.99 6.62
C LEU A 297 32.28 -2.79 7.29
N ASP A 298 32.62 -3.74 8.17
CA ASP A 298 31.63 -4.52 8.92
C ASP A 298 30.83 -3.64 9.88
N ALA A 299 31.47 -2.67 10.55
CA ALA A 299 30.80 -1.71 11.43
C ALA A 299 29.87 -0.76 10.66
N GLU A 300 30.23 -0.34 9.46
CA GLU A 300 29.36 0.47 8.59
C GLU A 300 28.12 -0.31 8.14
N VAL A 301 28.30 -1.57 7.72
CA VAL A 301 27.21 -2.45 7.28
C VAL A 301 26.23 -2.70 8.43
N ASP A 302 26.75 -3.01 9.65
CA ASP A 302 25.90 -3.24 10.83
C ASP A 302 25.14 -1.97 11.23
N CYS A 303 25.82 -0.82 11.28
CA CYS A 303 25.20 0.47 11.61
C CYS A 303 24.08 0.82 10.63
N LYS A 304 24.31 0.60 9.33
CA LYS A 304 23.28 0.82 8.31
C LYS A 304 22.09 -0.13 8.48
N ALA A 305 22.33 -1.41 8.73
CA ALA A 305 21.27 -2.39 8.94
C ALA A 305 20.40 -2.03 10.16
N LYS A 306 21.03 -1.61 11.28
CA LYS A 306 20.31 -1.14 12.47
C LYS A 306 19.54 0.14 12.23
N PHE A 307 20.10 1.09 11.47
CA PHE A 307 19.41 2.30 11.05
C PHE A 307 18.17 1.97 10.21
N ASP A 308 18.27 1.08 9.22
CA ASP A 308 17.16 0.68 8.37
C ASP A 308 16.06 -0.02 9.19
N MET A 309 16.41 -0.85 10.17
CA MET A 309 15.46 -1.46 11.10
C MET A 309 14.74 -0.41 11.95
N TYR A 310 15.46 0.54 12.52
CA TYR A 310 14.89 1.66 13.30
C TYR A 310 13.95 2.50 12.44
N MET A 311 14.38 2.90 11.23
CA MET A 311 13.55 3.67 10.30
C MET A 311 12.28 2.92 9.88
N GLY A 312 12.35 1.60 9.75
CA GLY A 312 11.17 0.76 9.53
C GLY A 312 10.15 0.85 10.68
N GLN A 313 10.61 0.84 11.94
CA GLN A 313 9.74 1.03 13.11
C GLN A 313 9.19 2.47 13.18
N VAL A 314 10.02 3.48 12.89
CA VAL A 314 9.57 4.89 12.78
C VAL A 314 8.47 5.03 11.76
N ALA A 315 8.63 4.44 10.57
CA ALA A 315 7.62 4.49 9.51
C ALA A 315 6.27 3.91 9.97
N LEU A 316 6.27 2.77 10.71
CA LEU A 316 5.05 2.18 11.27
C LEU A 316 4.36 3.13 12.28
N HIS A 317 5.14 3.85 13.09
CA HIS A 317 4.60 4.81 14.06
C HIS A 317 4.07 6.10 13.41
N HIS A 318 4.53 6.42 12.20
CA HIS A 318 4.03 7.55 11.41
C HIS A 318 2.84 7.22 10.51
N VAL A 319 2.43 5.95 10.42
CA VAL A 319 1.20 5.60 9.70
C VAL A 319 -0.02 6.25 10.37
N HIS A 320 -0.82 6.95 9.59
CA HIS A 320 -2.08 7.55 10.01
C HIS A 320 -3.24 6.88 9.27
N GLN A 321 -4.03 6.09 9.99
CA GLN A 321 -5.21 5.42 9.44
C GLN A 321 -6.44 6.33 9.60
N GLU A 322 -6.40 7.46 8.91
CA GLU A 322 -7.44 8.48 8.90
C GLU A 322 -8.34 8.28 7.69
N CYS A 323 -9.34 7.43 7.83
CA CYS A 323 -10.31 7.17 6.77
C CYS A 323 -11.13 8.43 6.46
N TRP A 324 -11.45 8.62 5.20
CA TRP A 324 -12.24 9.74 4.70
C TRP A 324 -13.28 9.28 3.68
N ILE A 325 -14.29 10.11 3.46
CA ILE A 325 -15.34 9.87 2.47
C ILE A 325 -15.59 11.14 1.66
N LEU A 326 -15.57 11.01 0.33
CA LEU A 326 -15.96 12.03 -0.62
C LEU A 326 -17.38 11.76 -1.09
N ASN A 327 -18.22 12.79 -1.18
CA ASN A 327 -19.66 12.71 -1.46
C ASN A 327 -20.45 11.90 -0.41
N SER A 328 -20.29 12.26 0.85
CA SER A 328 -20.94 11.60 1.99
C SER A 328 -22.47 11.65 1.95
N ARG A 329 -23.07 12.67 1.31
CA ARG A 329 -24.54 12.83 1.28
C ARG A 329 -25.26 11.69 0.56
N PRO A 330 -24.92 11.29 -0.69
CA PRO A 330 -25.54 10.11 -1.29
C PRO A 330 -25.19 8.82 -0.54
N ALA A 331 -24.03 8.71 0.09
CA ALA A 331 -23.64 7.53 0.86
C ALA A 331 -24.59 7.20 2.03
N GLN A 332 -25.33 8.19 2.55
CA GLN A 332 -26.34 8.02 3.60
C GLN A 332 -27.65 7.37 3.11
N THR A 333 -27.85 7.28 1.82
CA THR A 333 -29.11 6.79 1.22
C THR A 333 -28.93 5.54 0.35
N ILE A 334 -27.67 5.15 0.10
CA ILE A 334 -27.35 3.95 -0.67
C ILE A 334 -27.22 2.78 0.32
N GLU A 335 -28.21 1.90 0.31
CA GLU A 335 -28.23 0.69 1.11
C GLU A 335 -27.40 -0.43 0.48
N PHE A 336 -26.78 -1.21 1.34
CA PHE A 336 -26.07 -2.43 0.93
C PHE A 336 -27.00 -3.63 0.83
#